data_f97f61c9174ce4e654cd17c6af30e956
#
_entry.id   f97f61c9174ce4e654cd17c6af30e956
#
_cell.length_a   1.000
_cell.length_b   1.000
_cell.length_c   1.000
_cell.angle_alpha   90.00
_cell.angle_beta   90.00
_cell.angle_gamma   90.00
#
_symmetry.space_group_name_H-M   'P 1'
#
loop_
_entity.id
_entity.type
_entity.pdbx_description
1 polymer ?
#
loop_
_entity_poly.entity_id
_entity_poly.type
_entity_poly.pdbx_seq_one_letter_code
_entity_poly.pdbx_strand_id
1 'polypeptide(L)'
;NTGLVHIIVLSGYNVTIIAEALIKMLSFASISAGIYFGSLAIILFAIMTGAGATIIRASIMAILALVARATGRNYDITRALLIAGVVMIIQNPYILVFDISFQLSFLATLGLIYVSPIFQKWFHFLPERFGVREVAGATVGVQAFVLPFILYKMGNLSLIAPITNVLVLPFIPATMLLGFLAGSVSFILPVSGLPFAWATYLLLHGEIWIVETFSRIPFGSIEVMRFPLVLVIIFYAGITWLLCRYYRKIEKRIV
;
A
#
# COMPACT_ATOMS: atom_id res chain seq x y z
N ASN A 1 17.47 -9.22 -5.10
CA ASN A 1 16.63 -9.40 -3.87
C ASN A 1 16.42 -8.05 -3.16
N THR A 2 15.85 -7.05 -3.85
CA THR A 2 15.67 -5.68 -3.35
C THR A 2 14.41 -5.49 -2.50
N GLY A 3 13.62 -6.55 -2.21
CA GLY A 3 12.34 -6.45 -1.52
C GLY A 3 11.24 -5.73 -2.32
N LEU A 4 11.56 -5.29 -3.54
CA LEU A 4 10.64 -4.54 -4.43
C LEU A 4 9.64 -5.43 -5.16
N VAL A 5 9.76 -6.75 -5.05
CA VAL A 5 8.77 -7.67 -5.59
C VAL A 5 7.35 -7.31 -5.11
N HIS A 6 7.23 -6.81 -3.87
CA HIS A 6 5.94 -6.38 -3.32
C HIS A 6 5.40 -5.06 -3.90
N ILE A 7 6.24 -4.24 -4.56
CA ILE A 7 5.82 -2.98 -5.19
C ILE A 7 5.48 -3.22 -6.66
N ILE A 8 6.26 -4.05 -7.34
CA ILE A 8 6.03 -4.43 -8.75
C ILE A 8 4.81 -5.34 -8.87
N VAL A 9 4.59 -6.23 -7.90
CA VAL A 9 3.34 -6.98 -7.77
C VAL A 9 2.26 -6.01 -7.30
N LEU A 10 1.20 -5.87 -8.10
CA LEU A 10 0.02 -5.03 -7.88
C LEU A 10 -0.34 -4.92 -6.39
N SER A 11 0.08 -3.81 -5.79
CA SER A 11 -0.07 -3.57 -4.35
C SER A 11 -1.41 -2.89 -4.05
N GLY A 12 -1.85 -2.97 -2.80
CA GLY A 12 -3.03 -2.21 -2.37
C GLY A 12 -2.89 -0.70 -2.58
N TYR A 13 -1.66 -0.16 -2.70
CA TYR A 13 -1.38 1.23 -3.04
C TYR A 13 -1.89 1.59 -4.45
N ASN A 14 -1.72 0.71 -5.44
CA ASN A 14 -2.22 0.92 -6.80
C ASN A 14 -3.76 1.01 -6.84
N VAL A 15 -4.46 0.17 -6.06
CA VAL A 15 -5.93 0.25 -5.92
C VAL A 15 -6.34 1.57 -5.29
N THR A 16 -5.62 2.05 -4.29
CA THR A 16 -5.90 3.33 -3.63
C THR A 16 -5.74 4.51 -4.59
N ILE A 17 -4.68 4.53 -5.41
CA ILE A 17 -4.47 5.57 -6.43
C ILE A 17 -5.63 5.60 -7.42
N ILE A 18 -6.05 4.43 -7.93
CA ILE A 18 -7.17 4.32 -8.85
C ILE A 18 -8.47 4.79 -8.19
N ALA A 19 -8.73 4.37 -6.95
CA ALA A 19 -9.89 4.80 -6.20
C ALA A 19 -9.94 6.32 -6.03
N GLU A 20 -8.82 6.94 -5.65
CA GLU A 20 -8.72 8.40 -5.51
C GLU A 20 -8.91 9.13 -6.83
N ALA A 21 -8.32 8.63 -7.93
CA ALA A 21 -8.51 9.18 -9.25
C ALA A 21 -9.98 9.11 -9.69
N LEU A 22 -10.63 7.97 -9.49
CA LEU A 22 -12.06 7.77 -9.76
C LEU A 22 -12.94 8.69 -8.91
N ILE A 23 -12.64 8.83 -7.62
CA ILE A 23 -13.34 9.75 -6.72
C ILE A 23 -13.26 11.19 -7.25
N LYS A 24 -12.08 11.63 -7.68
CA LYS A 24 -11.90 12.97 -8.25
C LYS A 24 -12.64 13.15 -9.57
N MET A 25 -12.55 12.17 -10.48
CA MET A 25 -13.25 12.22 -11.78
C MET A 25 -14.77 12.22 -11.62
N LEU A 26 -15.28 11.44 -10.69
CA LEU A 26 -16.72 11.29 -10.46
C LEU A 26 -17.31 12.36 -9.52
N SER A 27 -16.47 13.26 -8.98
CA SER A 27 -16.92 14.37 -8.12
C SER A 27 -17.89 15.33 -8.82
N PHE A 28 -17.89 15.36 -10.17
CA PHE A 28 -18.81 16.15 -11.00
C PHE A 28 -20.13 15.42 -11.33
N ALA A 29 -20.19 14.11 -11.08
CA ALA A 29 -21.38 13.31 -11.31
C ALA A 29 -22.32 13.31 -10.08
N SER A 30 -23.54 12.81 -10.26
CA SER A 30 -24.41 12.59 -9.10
C SER A 30 -23.77 11.61 -8.12
N ILE A 31 -24.05 11.78 -6.82
CA ILE A 31 -23.49 10.94 -5.74
C ILE A 31 -23.73 9.45 -6.02
N SER A 32 -24.95 9.10 -6.46
CA SER A 32 -25.30 7.72 -6.79
C SER A 32 -24.50 7.17 -7.98
N ALA A 33 -24.35 7.95 -9.06
CA ALA A 33 -23.53 7.55 -10.20
C ALA A 33 -22.07 7.34 -9.80
N GLY A 34 -21.53 8.22 -8.95
CA GLY A 34 -20.16 8.10 -8.42
C GLY A 34 -19.92 6.79 -7.67
N ILE A 35 -20.86 6.34 -6.83
CA ILE A 35 -20.78 5.06 -6.13
C ILE A 35 -20.80 3.90 -7.14
N TYR A 36 -21.80 3.85 -8.02
CA TYR A 36 -21.97 2.73 -8.95
C TYR A 36 -20.78 2.59 -9.90
N PHE A 37 -20.42 3.65 -10.62
CA PHE A 37 -19.30 3.60 -11.57
C PHE A 37 -17.95 3.43 -10.89
N GLY A 38 -17.74 4.08 -9.73
CA GLY A 38 -16.49 3.92 -8.96
C GLY A 38 -16.34 2.50 -8.43
N SER A 39 -17.39 1.92 -7.85
CA SER A 39 -17.35 0.54 -7.35
C SER A 39 -17.17 -0.46 -8.49
N LEU A 40 -17.89 -0.28 -9.61
CA LEU A 40 -17.74 -1.13 -10.79
C LEU A 40 -16.31 -1.10 -11.33
N ALA A 41 -15.71 0.08 -11.45
CA ALA A 41 -14.34 0.22 -11.94
C ALA A 41 -13.32 -0.42 -11.00
N ILE A 42 -13.47 -0.30 -9.67
CA ILE A 42 -12.63 -0.98 -8.68
C ILE A 42 -12.76 -2.50 -8.79
N ILE A 43 -13.98 -3.01 -8.94
CA ILE A 43 -14.24 -4.46 -9.10
C ILE A 43 -13.63 -4.97 -10.40
N LEU A 44 -13.84 -4.28 -11.52
CA LEU A 44 -13.24 -4.65 -12.81
C LEU A 44 -11.69 -4.65 -12.73
N PHE A 45 -11.12 -3.64 -12.10
CA PHE A 45 -9.68 -3.59 -11.87
C PHE A 45 -9.20 -4.78 -11.03
N ALA A 46 -9.91 -5.12 -9.95
CA ALA A 46 -9.57 -6.27 -9.13
C ALA A 46 -9.60 -7.59 -9.92
N ILE A 47 -10.61 -7.78 -10.78
CA ILE A 47 -10.72 -8.96 -11.64
C ILE A 47 -9.58 -9.00 -12.67
N MET A 48 -9.31 -7.88 -13.35
CA MET A 48 -8.24 -7.77 -14.35
C MET A 48 -6.86 -8.08 -13.77
N THR A 49 -6.65 -7.77 -12.50
CA THR A 49 -5.37 -7.97 -11.80
C THR A 49 -5.24 -9.32 -11.09
N GLY A 50 -6.22 -10.22 -11.30
CA GLY A 50 -6.20 -11.58 -10.75
C GLY A 50 -6.71 -11.72 -9.33
N ALA A 51 -7.38 -10.70 -8.77
CA ALA A 51 -8.08 -10.72 -7.48
C ALA A 51 -7.25 -11.29 -6.30
N GLY A 52 -5.95 -11.00 -6.25
CA GLY A 52 -5.09 -11.40 -5.12
C GLY A 52 -5.58 -10.82 -3.79
N ALA A 53 -5.22 -11.44 -2.67
CA ALA A 53 -5.71 -11.06 -1.33
C ALA A 53 -5.47 -9.57 -0.98
N THR A 54 -4.31 -9.02 -1.36
CA THR A 54 -3.99 -7.58 -1.21
C THR A 54 -4.94 -6.68 -1.98
N ILE A 55 -5.29 -7.07 -3.19
CA ILE A 55 -6.16 -6.29 -4.08
C ILE A 55 -7.61 -6.36 -3.60
N ILE A 56 -8.09 -7.56 -3.23
CA ILE A 56 -9.45 -7.73 -2.69
C ILE A 56 -9.64 -6.88 -1.44
N ARG A 57 -8.69 -6.94 -0.48
CA ARG A 57 -8.73 -6.11 0.73
C ARG A 57 -8.82 -4.63 0.37
N ALA A 58 -7.90 -4.15 -0.48
CA ALA A 58 -7.85 -2.75 -0.87
C ALA A 58 -9.11 -2.31 -1.62
N SER A 59 -9.68 -3.17 -2.46
CA SER A 59 -10.93 -2.91 -3.19
C SER A 59 -12.13 -2.78 -2.24
N ILE A 60 -12.26 -3.68 -1.25
CA ILE A 60 -13.32 -3.58 -0.25
C ILE A 60 -13.19 -2.27 0.53
N MET A 61 -11.99 -1.94 1.01
CA MET A 61 -11.73 -0.69 1.74
C MET A 61 -12.00 0.55 0.88
N ALA A 62 -11.63 0.53 -0.40
CA ALA A 62 -11.88 1.62 -1.34
C ALA A 62 -13.39 1.82 -1.61
N ILE A 63 -14.15 0.73 -1.78
CA ILE A 63 -15.62 0.80 -1.94
C ILE A 63 -16.26 1.35 -0.65
N LEU A 64 -15.82 0.92 0.53
CA LEU A 64 -16.29 1.47 1.80
C LEU A 64 -15.98 2.97 1.93
N ALA A 65 -14.81 3.42 1.46
CA ALA A 65 -14.45 4.83 1.43
C ALA A 65 -15.35 5.65 0.48
N LEU A 66 -15.66 5.09 -0.72
CA LEU A 66 -16.64 5.70 -1.65
C LEU A 66 -18.01 5.86 -1.00
N VAL A 67 -18.53 4.80 -0.39
CA VAL A 67 -19.84 4.80 0.28
C VAL A 67 -19.86 5.79 1.45
N ALA A 68 -18.82 5.80 2.29
CA ALA A 68 -18.72 6.72 3.42
C ALA A 68 -18.74 8.19 2.95
N ARG A 69 -17.95 8.50 1.91
CA ARG A 69 -17.90 9.85 1.32
C ARG A 69 -19.26 10.27 0.73
N ALA A 70 -19.91 9.37 0.01
CA ALA A 70 -21.19 9.65 -0.62
C ALA A 70 -22.34 9.81 0.39
N THR A 71 -22.25 9.13 1.54
CA THR A 71 -23.25 9.24 2.63
C THR A 71 -22.93 10.31 3.66
N GLY A 72 -21.84 11.09 3.45
CA GLY A 72 -21.39 12.13 4.40
C GLY A 72 -20.88 11.57 5.74
N ARG A 73 -20.57 10.26 5.80
CA ARG A 73 -20.06 9.63 7.01
C ARG A 73 -18.54 9.69 7.08
N ASN A 74 -18.01 9.78 8.28
CA ASN A 74 -16.57 9.69 8.49
C ASN A 74 -16.07 8.28 8.16
N TYR A 75 -15.06 8.21 7.29
CA TYR A 75 -14.39 6.97 6.96
C TYR A 75 -13.38 6.60 8.04
N ASP A 76 -13.62 5.48 8.71
CA ASP A 76 -12.70 4.92 9.70
C ASP A 76 -11.93 3.76 9.07
N ILE A 77 -10.63 3.98 8.88
CA ILE A 77 -9.73 3.01 8.21
C ILE A 77 -9.67 1.69 8.98
N THR A 78 -9.67 1.75 10.32
CA THR A 78 -9.60 0.55 11.17
C THR A 78 -10.85 -0.30 11.03
N ARG A 79 -12.03 0.33 11.06
CA ARG A 79 -13.30 -0.38 10.83
C ARG A 79 -13.39 -0.96 9.43
N ALA A 80 -12.96 -0.22 8.42
CA ALA A 80 -12.92 -0.70 7.05
C ALA A 80 -12.00 -1.91 6.89
N LEU A 81 -10.82 -1.89 7.53
CA LEU A 81 -9.91 -3.03 7.55
C LEU A 81 -10.53 -4.26 8.22
N LEU A 82 -11.21 -4.10 9.35
CA LEU A 82 -11.90 -5.19 10.04
C LEU A 82 -13.01 -5.79 9.17
N ILE A 83 -13.84 -4.94 8.54
CA ILE A 83 -14.90 -5.40 7.65
C ILE A 83 -14.30 -6.17 6.46
N ALA A 84 -13.24 -5.65 5.84
CA ALA A 84 -12.56 -6.35 4.75
C ALA A 84 -12.05 -7.72 5.20
N GLY A 85 -11.43 -7.81 6.40
CA GLY A 85 -10.98 -9.08 6.97
C GLY A 85 -12.10 -10.08 7.18
N VAL A 86 -13.20 -9.64 7.80
CA VAL A 86 -14.37 -10.50 8.05
C VAL A 86 -14.95 -11.03 6.74
N VAL A 87 -15.16 -10.16 5.74
CA VAL A 87 -15.68 -10.57 4.43
C VAL A 87 -14.77 -11.60 3.76
N MET A 88 -13.47 -11.37 3.77
CA MET A 88 -12.50 -12.28 3.16
C MET A 88 -12.44 -13.63 3.89
N ILE A 89 -12.50 -13.65 5.22
CA ILE A 89 -12.47 -14.87 6.04
C ILE A 89 -13.76 -15.68 5.88
N ILE A 90 -14.93 -15.02 5.75
CA ILE A 90 -16.20 -15.69 5.47
C ILE A 90 -16.15 -16.41 4.12
N GLN A 91 -15.53 -15.81 3.10
CA GLN A 91 -15.38 -16.42 1.79
C GLN A 91 -14.45 -17.63 1.82
N ASN A 92 -13.34 -17.53 2.54
CA ASN A 92 -12.36 -18.60 2.68
C ASN A 92 -11.61 -18.50 4.02
N PRO A 93 -11.97 -19.26 5.05
CA PRO A 93 -11.33 -19.18 6.36
C PRO A 93 -9.86 -19.63 6.35
N TYR A 94 -9.43 -20.41 5.36
CA TYR A 94 -8.05 -20.88 5.24
C TYR A 94 -7.05 -19.74 4.94
N ILE A 95 -7.50 -18.63 4.38
CA ILE A 95 -6.61 -17.48 4.07
C ILE A 95 -5.95 -16.92 5.33
N LEU A 96 -6.60 -17.02 6.49
CA LEU A 96 -6.06 -16.50 7.75
C LEU A 96 -4.73 -17.17 8.13
N VAL A 97 -4.59 -18.48 7.85
CA VAL A 97 -3.44 -19.29 8.27
C VAL A 97 -2.46 -19.52 7.13
N PHE A 98 -2.97 -19.77 5.92
CA PHE A 98 -2.17 -20.26 4.81
C PHE A 98 -1.79 -19.19 3.77
N ASP A 99 -2.53 -18.09 3.68
CA ASP A 99 -2.21 -17.02 2.72
C ASP A 99 -1.29 -15.96 3.34
N ILE A 100 -0.01 -16.03 2.98
CA ILE A 100 1.00 -15.07 3.42
C ILE A 100 0.67 -13.66 2.91
N SER A 101 0.10 -13.54 1.69
CA SER A 101 -0.25 -12.23 1.12
C SER A 101 -1.36 -11.56 1.92
N PHE A 102 -2.36 -12.31 2.38
CA PHE A 102 -3.39 -11.83 3.31
C PHE A 102 -2.75 -11.32 4.60
N GLN A 103 -1.95 -12.17 5.27
CA GLN A 103 -1.32 -11.85 6.54
C GLN A 103 -0.43 -10.61 6.45
N LEU A 104 0.46 -10.54 5.45
CA LEU A 104 1.34 -9.39 5.21
C LEU A 104 0.56 -8.11 4.91
N SER A 105 -0.50 -8.21 4.11
CA SER A 105 -1.31 -7.07 3.72
C SER A 105 -2.04 -6.45 4.91
N PHE A 106 -2.57 -7.27 5.82
CA PHE A 106 -3.21 -6.81 7.07
C PHE A 106 -2.20 -6.19 8.02
N LEU A 107 -1.07 -6.87 8.25
CA LEU A 107 0.02 -6.34 9.08
C LEU A 107 0.56 -5.01 8.54
N ALA A 108 0.78 -4.92 7.23
CA ALA A 108 1.24 -3.69 6.59
C ALA A 108 0.24 -2.53 6.82
N THR A 109 -1.06 -2.80 6.69
CA THR A 109 -2.08 -1.77 6.94
C THR A 109 -2.15 -1.36 8.40
N LEU A 110 -2.03 -2.29 9.35
CA LEU A 110 -1.93 -1.96 10.77
C LEU A 110 -0.68 -1.11 11.06
N GLY A 111 0.47 -1.47 10.48
CA GLY A 111 1.69 -0.66 10.55
C GLY A 111 1.51 0.75 10.00
N LEU A 112 0.79 0.88 8.87
CA LEU A 112 0.48 2.17 8.27
C LEU A 112 -0.43 3.02 9.18
N ILE A 113 -1.45 2.43 9.79
CA ILE A 113 -2.42 3.15 10.64
C ILE A 113 -1.78 3.58 11.97
N TYR A 114 -1.08 2.69 12.63
CA TYR A 114 -0.66 2.90 14.02
C TYR A 114 0.80 3.28 14.21
N VAL A 115 1.69 2.82 13.33
CA VAL A 115 3.13 3.01 13.49
C VAL A 115 3.66 4.14 12.60
N SER A 116 3.18 4.24 11.36
CA SER A 116 3.60 5.27 10.42
C SER A 116 3.47 6.71 10.96
N PRO A 117 2.38 7.12 11.64
CA PRO A 117 2.25 8.48 12.17
C PRO A 117 3.33 8.84 13.21
N ILE A 118 3.87 7.84 13.93
CA ILE A 118 4.95 8.03 14.89
C ILE A 118 6.25 8.37 14.14
N PHE A 119 6.56 7.61 13.09
CA PHE A 119 7.76 7.86 12.28
C PHE A 119 7.65 9.16 11.47
N GLN A 120 6.47 9.53 10.97
CA GLN A 120 6.27 10.82 10.31
C GLN A 120 6.61 12.00 11.20
N LYS A 121 6.30 11.91 12.51
CA LYS A 121 6.71 12.92 13.49
C LYS A 121 8.22 12.96 13.69
N TRP A 122 8.89 11.82 13.62
CA TRP A 122 10.35 11.74 13.74
C TRP A 122 11.05 12.34 12.51
N PHE A 123 10.48 12.16 11.32
CA PHE A 123 11.01 12.68 10.06
C PHE A 123 10.59 14.13 9.76
N HIS A 124 10.34 14.95 10.79
CA HIS A 124 9.98 16.36 10.63
C HIS A 124 11.03 17.20 9.88
N PHE A 125 12.29 16.73 9.82
CA PHE A 125 13.39 17.37 9.09
C PHE A 125 13.31 17.14 7.56
N LEU A 126 12.51 16.18 7.09
CA LEU A 126 12.31 15.94 5.66
C LEU A 126 11.32 16.95 5.09
N PRO A 127 11.57 17.45 3.85
CA PRO A 127 10.66 18.37 3.20
C PRO A 127 9.31 17.70 2.93
N GLU A 128 8.24 18.48 3.14
CA GLU A 128 6.87 18.04 2.80
C GLU A 128 6.60 18.05 1.28
N ARG A 129 7.53 18.65 0.51
CA ARG A 129 7.46 18.66 -0.94
C ARG A 129 7.40 17.23 -1.50
N PHE A 130 6.46 17.00 -2.42
CA PHE A 130 6.21 15.68 -3.04
C PHE A 130 5.81 14.56 -2.08
N GLY A 131 5.38 14.87 -0.86
CA GLY A 131 4.97 13.86 0.13
C GLY A 131 6.11 12.96 0.65
N VAL A 132 7.37 13.35 0.46
CA VAL A 132 8.56 12.54 0.83
C VAL A 132 8.53 12.15 2.30
N ARG A 133 8.16 13.07 3.19
CA ARG A 133 8.04 12.82 4.64
C ARG A 133 7.00 11.75 4.94
N GLU A 134 5.84 11.82 4.27
CA GLU A 134 4.75 10.87 4.44
C GLU A 134 5.15 9.48 3.93
N VAL A 135 5.73 9.41 2.74
CA VAL A 135 6.20 8.16 2.13
C VAL A 135 7.31 7.53 2.96
N ALA A 136 8.29 8.31 3.44
CA ALA A 136 9.36 7.81 4.30
C ALA A 136 8.82 7.26 5.63
N GLY A 137 7.94 8.01 6.30
CA GLY A 137 7.30 7.58 7.55
C GLY A 137 6.44 6.34 7.36
N ALA A 138 5.67 6.27 6.28
CA ALA A 138 4.87 5.10 5.92
C ALA A 138 5.77 3.88 5.66
N THR A 139 6.80 4.04 4.82
CA THR A 139 7.71 2.95 4.46
C THR A 139 8.40 2.37 5.69
N VAL A 140 9.03 3.22 6.52
CA VAL A 140 9.75 2.77 7.72
C VAL A 140 8.79 2.19 8.75
N GLY A 141 7.62 2.82 8.97
CA GLY A 141 6.61 2.34 9.91
C GLY A 141 6.05 0.98 9.54
N VAL A 142 5.70 0.79 8.27
CA VAL A 142 5.22 -0.49 7.74
C VAL A 142 6.32 -1.54 7.82
N GLN A 143 7.53 -1.21 7.35
CA GLN A 143 8.67 -2.13 7.37
C GLN A 143 8.98 -2.61 8.78
N ALA A 144 9.09 -1.69 9.75
CA ALA A 144 9.37 -2.03 11.13
C ALA A 144 8.29 -2.96 11.73
N PHE A 145 7.02 -2.76 11.36
CA PHE A 145 5.93 -3.57 11.88
C PHE A 145 5.85 -4.95 11.22
N VAL A 146 6.10 -5.05 9.91
CA VAL A 146 5.98 -6.30 9.14
C VAL A 146 7.24 -7.17 9.24
N LEU A 147 8.39 -6.56 9.55
CA LEU A 147 9.70 -7.19 9.58
C LEU A 147 9.75 -8.53 10.33
N PRO A 148 9.28 -8.66 11.59
CA PRO A 148 9.40 -9.92 12.33
C PRO A 148 8.65 -11.05 11.67
N PHE A 149 7.52 -10.74 11.03
CA PHE A 149 6.72 -11.71 10.30
C PHE A 149 7.39 -12.16 9.01
N ILE A 150 8.01 -11.23 8.26
CA ILE A 150 8.80 -11.56 7.05
C ILE A 150 9.97 -12.46 7.43
N LEU A 151 10.70 -12.14 8.49
CA LEU A 151 11.81 -12.96 8.97
C LEU A 151 11.37 -14.37 9.36
N TYR A 152 10.21 -14.49 10.01
CA TYR A 152 9.64 -15.78 10.39
C TYR A 152 9.21 -16.64 9.19
N LYS A 153 8.54 -16.03 8.19
CA LYS A 153 7.96 -16.76 7.05
C LYS A 153 8.94 -16.93 5.89
N MET A 154 9.77 -15.93 5.63
CA MET A 154 10.63 -15.88 4.45
C MET A 154 12.12 -16.00 4.77
N GLY A 155 12.53 -15.72 6.02
CA GLY A 155 13.94 -15.77 6.43
C GLY A 155 14.85 -14.75 5.72
N ASN A 156 14.28 -13.75 5.05
CA ASN A 156 15.03 -12.78 4.27
C ASN A 156 14.64 -11.34 4.65
N LEU A 157 15.67 -10.53 4.93
CA LEU A 157 15.53 -9.12 5.25
C LEU A 157 16.23 -8.27 4.20
N SER A 158 15.47 -7.45 3.48
CA SER A 158 16.04 -6.43 2.61
C SER A 158 16.22 -5.12 3.38
N LEU A 159 17.48 -4.73 3.58
CA LEU A 159 17.84 -3.45 4.21
C LEU A 159 17.69 -2.27 3.24
N ILE A 160 17.72 -2.54 1.94
CA ILE A 160 17.67 -1.54 0.88
C ILE A 160 16.23 -1.19 0.50
N ALA A 161 15.28 -2.11 0.75
CA ALA A 161 13.87 -1.90 0.41
C ALA A 161 13.29 -0.56 0.90
N PRO A 162 13.51 -0.07 2.13
CA PRO A 162 12.99 1.22 2.56
C PRO A 162 13.51 2.40 1.72
N ILE A 163 14.79 2.36 1.34
CA ILE A 163 15.41 3.44 0.56
C ILE A 163 14.85 3.46 -0.85
N THR A 164 14.82 2.30 -1.51
CA THR A 164 14.27 2.18 -2.87
C THR A 164 12.78 2.51 -2.92
N ASN A 165 12.01 2.14 -1.89
CA ASN A 165 10.60 2.50 -1.78
C ASN A 165 10.39 4.02 -1.71
N VAL A 166 11.17 4.72 -0.89
CA VAL A 166 11.08 6.19 -0.79
C VAL A 166 11.42 6.87 -2.11
N LEU A 167 12.33 6.30 -2.89
CA LEU A 167 12.73 6.84 -4.19
C LEU A 167 11.72 6.55 -5.30
N VAL A 168 11.11 5.37 -5.31
CA VAL A 168 10.25 4.89 -6.40
C VAL A 168 8.77 5.25 -6.17
N LEU A 169 8.23 5.09 -4.95
CA LEU A 169 6.81 5.27 -4.66
C LEU A 169 6.22 6.63 -5.10
N PRO A 170 6.93 7.78 -4.99
CA PRO A 170 6.38 9.05 -5.44
C PRO A 170 6.10 9.12 -6.95
N PHE A 171 6.80 8.30 -7.76
CA PHE A 171 6.64 8.29 -9.22
C PHE A 171 5.54 7.32 -9.69
N ILE A 172 5.20 6.29 -8.92
CA ILE A 172 4.18 5.29 -9.27
C ILE A 172 2.84 5.91 -9.72
N PRO A 173 2.26 6.93 -9.04
CA PRO A 173 1.00 7.52 -9.49
C PRO A 173 1.09 8.15 -10.89
N ALA A 174 2.21 8.81 -11.18
CA ALA A 174 2.44 9.42 -12.48
C ALA A 174 2.63 8.36 -13.58
N THR A 175 3.39 7.31 -13.29
CA THR A 175 3.61 6.18 -14.21
C THR A 175 2.30 5.46 -14.52
N MET A 176 1.46 5.22 -13.51
CA MET A 176 0.14 4.61 -13.70
C MET A 176 -0.80 5.49 -14.54
N LEU A 177 -0.83 6.80 -14.26
CA LEU A 177 -1.67 7.73 -15.01
C LEU A 177 -1.24 7.81 -16.48
N LEU A 178 0.06 7.97 -16.73
CA LEU A 178 0.59 8.06 -18.10
C LEU A 178 0.41 6.74 -18.85
N GLY A 179 0.61 5.60 -18.20
CA GLY A 179 0.35 4.29 -18.79
C GLY A 179 -1.13 4.08 -19.14
N PHE A 180 -2.04 4.51 -18.27
CA PHE A 180 -3.48 4.47 -18.55
C PHE A 180 -3.85 5.39 -19.72
N LEU A 181 -3.31 6.61 -19.76
CA LEU A 181 -3.51 7.54 -20.89
C LEU A 181 -2.94 6.99 -22.19
N ALA A 182 -1.73 6.42 -22.13
CA ALA A 182 -1.12 5.78 -23.29
C ALA A 182 -2.02 4.69 -23.86
N GLY A 183 -2.51 3.77 -23.03
CA GLY A 183 -3.41 2.70 -23.46
C GLY A 183 -4.74 3.23 -23.99
N SER A 184 -5.39 4.14 -23.27
CA SER A 184 -6.70 4.68 -23.65
C SER A 184 -6.67 5.50 -24.94
N VAL A 185 -5.66 6.37 -25.08
CA VAL A 185 -5.50 7.20 -26.30
C VAL A 185 -5.09 6.34 -27.50
N SER A 186 -4.18 5.37 -27.31
CA SER A 186 -3.77 4.47 -28.38
C SER A 186 -4.90 3.56 -28.88
N PHE A 187 -5.88 3.26 -28.02
CA PHE A 187 -7.06 2.49 -28.41
C PHE A 187 -7.93 3.23 -29.42
N ILE A 188 -8.03 4.58 -29.28
CA ILE A 188 -8.84 5.42 -30.19
C ILE A 188 -7.99 5.91 -31.37
N LEU A 189 -6.79 6.39 -31.11
CA LEU A 189 -5.85 6.98 -32.07
C LEU A 189 -4.44 6.40 -31.81
N PRO A 190 -4.03 5.33 -32.51
CA PRO A 190 -2.78 4.60 -32.22
C PRO A 190 -1.53 5.48 -32.17
N VAL A 191 -1.39 6.44 -33.09
CA VAL A 191 -0.21 7.33 -33.17
C VAL A 191 -0.22 8.38 -32.06
N SER A 192 -1.38 8.86 -31.65
CA SER A 192 -1.52 9.92 -30.62
C SER A 192 -1.19 9.42 -29.21
N GLY A 193 -1.19 8.11 -28.97
CA GLY A 193 -0.75 7.53 -27.69
C GLY A 193 0.77 7.48 -27.52
N LEU A 194 1.56 7.62 -28.58
CA LEU A 194 3.02 7.52 -28.54
C LEU A 194 3.69 8.47 -27.53
N PRO A 195 3.34 9.76 -27.43
CA PRO A 195 3.96 10.64 -26.45
C PRO A 195 3.76 10.17 -24.99
N PHE A 196 2.56 9.69 -24.69
CA PHE A 196 2.27 9.14 -23.34
C PHE A 196 3.01 7.82 -23.10
N ALA A 197 3.10 6.95 -24.11
CA ALA A 197 3.86 5.71 -24.04
C ALA A 197 5.36 5.97 -23.81
N TRP A 198 5.95 6.94 -24.51
CA TRP A 198 7.34 7.35 -24.28
C TRP A 198 7.56 7.93 -22.88
N ALA A 199 6.66 8.78 -22.40
CA ALA A 199 6.75 9.33 -21.04
C ALA A 199 6.65 8.22 -19.99
N THR A 200 5.72 7.28 -20.16
CA THR A 200 5.59 6.09 -19.29
C THR A 200 6.86 5.24 -19.33
N TYR A 201 7.39 4.99 -20.52
CA TYR A 201 8.63 4.22 -20.69
C TYR A 201 9.82 4.86 -19.94
N LEU A 202 9.99 6.18 -20.05
CA LEU A 202 11.07 6.90 -19.38
C LEU A 202 10.95 6.79 -17.85
N LEU A 203 9.74 6.95 -17.30
CA LEU A 203 9.50 6.80 -15.85
C LEU A 203 9.79 5.37 -15.40
N LEU A 204 9.21 4.36 -16.08
CA LEU A 204 9.45 2.95 -15.77
C LEU A 204 10.92 2.58 -15.86
N HIS A 205 11.61 3.07 -16.90
CA HIS A 205 13.04 2.83 -17.06
C HIS A 205 13.85 3.43 -15.89
N GLY A 206 13.49 4.64 -15.45
CA GLY A 206 14.10 5.28 -14.28
C GLY A 206 13.83 4.51 -12.99
N GLU A 207 12.59 4.04 -12.77
CA GLU A 207 12.22 3.22 -11.62
C GLU A 207 13.01 1.90 -11.61
N ILE A 208 13.09 1.20 -12.74
CA ILE A 208 13.84 -0.06 -12.87
C ILE A 208 15.34 0.19 -12.68
N TRP A 209 15.88 1.26 -13.25
CA TRP A 209 17.29 1.62 -13.08
C TRP A 209 17.65 1.87 -11.61
N ILE A 210 16.80 2.56 -10.84
CA ILE A 210 16.98 2.74 -9.40
C ILE A 210 17.02 1.37 -8.72
N VAL A 211 16.05 0.51 -9.01
CA VAL A 211 15.95 -0.84 -8.43
C VAL A 211 17.20 -1.67 -8.71
N GLU A 212 17.64 -1.70 -9.96
CA GLU A 212 18.82 -2.46 -10.38
C GLU A 212 20.09 -1.94 -9.75
N THR A 213 20.25 -0.60 -9.68
CA THR A 213 21.42 0.03 -9.07
C THR A 213 21.52 -0.35 -7.58
N PHE A 214 20.45 -0.24 -6.84
CA PHE A 214 20.41 -0.62 -5.43
C PHE A 214 20.51 -2.13 -5.21
N SER A 215 20.04 -2.95 -6.18
CA SER A 215 20.17 -4.42 -6.08
C SER A 215 21.60 -4.93 -6.13
N ARG A 216 22.51 -4.16 -6.73
CA ARG A 216 23.94 -4.50 -6.86
C ARG A 216 24.75 -4.22 -5.59
N ILE A 217 24.16 -3.54 -4.60
CA ILE A 217 24.85 -3.24 -3.34
C ILE A 217 25.08 -4.55 -2.57
N PRO A 218 26.32 -4.93 -2.29
CA PRO A 218 26.60 -6.10 -1.47
C PRO A 218 26.00 -5.88 -0.08
N PHE A 219 25.50 -6.96 0.55
CA PHE A 219 24.79 -6.93 1.84
C PHE A 219 23.43 -6.24 1.85
N GLY A 220 22.84 -5.99 0.68
CA GLY A 220 21.49 -5.43 0.55
C GLY A 220 20.37 -6.30 1.09
N SER A 221 20.62 -7.60 1.24
CA SER A 221 19.72 -8.56 1.89
C SER A 221 20.48 -9.45 2.85
N ILE A 222 19.87 -9.70 4.01
CA ILE A 222 20.40 -10.60 5.04
C ILE A 222 19.47 -11.81 5.10
N GLU A 223 20.03 -12.99 4.92
CA GLU A 223 19.33 -14.24 5.16
C GLU A 223 19.45 -14.63 6.63
N VAL A 224 18.34 -14.73 7.32
CA VAL A 224 18.27 -15.13 8.72
C VAL A 224 17.71 -16.53 8.80
N MET A 225 18.56 -17.50 9.06
CA MET A 225 18.12 -18.89 9.25
C MET A 225 17.26 -19.01 10.52
N ARG A 226 16.00 -19.40 10.35
CA ARG A 226 15.06 -19.79 11.43
C ARG A 226 14.81 -18.71 12.49
N PHE A 227 14.14 -17.64 12.12
CA PHE A 227 13.63 -16.70 13.11
C PHE A 227 12.51 -17.35 13.94
N PRO A 228 12.68 -17.52 15.28
CA PRO A 228 11.73 -18.30 16.09
C PRO A 228 10.41 -17.57 16.29
N LEU A 229 9.31 -18.33 16.23
CA LEU A 229 7.95 -17.80 16.44
C LEU A 229 7.79 -17.06 17.78
N VAL A 230 8.50 -17.53 18.82
CA VAL A 230 8.45 -16.92 20.16
C VAL A 230 8.89 -15.46 20.12
N LEU A 231 9.95 -15.13 19.35
CA LEU A 231 10.41 -13.74 19.20
C LEU A 231 9.38 -12.88 18.46
N VAL A 232 8.68 -13.44 17.48
CA VAL A 232 7.58 -12.74 16.78
C VAL A 232 6.47 -12.39 17.75
N ILE A 233 6.05 -13.33 18.60
CA ILE A 233 4.99 -13.12 19.60
C ILE A 233 5.42 -12.06 20.61
N ILE A 234 6.64 -12.16 21.15
CA ILE A 234 7.18 -11.18 22.10
C ILE A 234 7.23 -9.79 21.47
N PHE A 235 7.68 -9.68 20.21
CA PHE A 235 7.73 -8.40 19.50
C PHE A 235 6.34 -7.78 19.34
N TYR A 236 5.34 -8.56 18.86
CA TYR A 236 3.99 -8.02 18.70
C TYR A 236 3.31 -7.70 20.02
N ALA A 237 3.53 -8.47 21.07
CA ALA A 237 3.05 -8.14 22.42
C ALA A 237 3.68 -6.83 22.91
N GLY A 238 4.98 -6.67 22.76
CA GLY A 238 5.72 -5.47 23.15
C GLY A 238 5.28 -4.22 22.38
N ILE A 239 5.19 -4.32 21.04
CA ILE A 239 4.79 -3.17 20.21
C ILE A 239 3.33 -2.78 20.48
N THR A 240 2.43 -3.75 20.68
CA THR A 240 1.03 -3.49 21.03
C THR A 240 0.94 -2.77 22.37
N TRP A 241 1.70 -3.21 23.37
CA TRP A 241 1.76 -2.54 24.67
C TRP A 241 2.27 -1.10 24.56
N LEU A 242 3.36 -0.87 23.79
CA LEU A 242 3.91 0.47 23.55
C LEU A 242 2.92 1.37 22.82
N LEU A 243 2.24 0.87 21.79
CA LEU A 243 1.23 1.63 21.05
C LEU A 243 0.04 1.99 21.95
N CYS A 244 -0.48 1.04 22.74
CA CYS A 244 -1.55 1.32 23.70
C CYS A 244 -1.14 2.40 24.70
N ARG A 245 0.08 2.34 25.22
CA ARG A 245 0.60 3.35 26.14
C ARG A 245 0.77 4.72 25.49
N TYR A 246 1.26 4.76 24.25
CA TYR A 246 1.44 5.98 23.47
C TYR A 246 0.11 6.67 23.17
N TYR A 247 -0.88 5.94 22.67
CA TYR A 247 -2.19 6.50 22.32
C TYR A 247 -2.99 6.92 23.56
N ARG A 248 -2.96 6.16 24.66
CA ARG A 248 -3.56 6.59 25.95
C ARG A 248 -2.95 7.88 26.49
N LYS A 249 -1.64 8.11 26.25
CA LYS A 249 -0.99 9.36 26.68
C LYS A 249 -1.43 10.57 25.85
N ILE A 250 -1.71 10.35 24.56
CA ILE A 250 -2.24 11.41 23.69
C ILE A 250 -3.66 11.76 24.09
N GLU A 251 -4.52 10.77 24.28
CA GLU A 251 -5.92 10.95 24.69
C GLU A 251 -6.03 11.78 25.99
N LYS A 252 -5.21 11.47 26.98
CA LYS A 252 -5.14 12.23 28.24
C LYS A 252 -4.62 13.68 28.12
N ARG A 253 -4.05 14.06 26.99
CA ARG A 253 -3.58 15.44 26.73
C ARG A 253 -4.61 16.28 25.98
N ILE A 254 -5.63 15.67 25.42
CA ILE A 254 -6.68 16.32 24.64
C ILE A 254 -7.93 16.57 25.51
N VAL A 255 -8.10 15.81 26.59
CA VAL A 255 -9.08 16.02 27.66
C VAL A 255 -8.48 16.89 28.74
#